data_6b164193d3c55383d8c00962cad7dac4
#
_entry.id   6b164193d3c55383d8c00962cad7dac4
#
_cell.length_a   1.000
_cell.length_b   1.000
_cell.length_c   1.000
_cell.angle_alpha   90.00
_cell.angle_beta   90.00
_cell.angle_gamma   90.00
#
_symmetry.space_group_name_H-M   'P 1'
#
loop_
_entity.id
_entity.type
_entity.pdbx_description
1 polymer ?
#
loop_
_entity_poly.entity_id
_entity_poly.type
_entity_poly.pdbx_seq_one_letter_code
_entity_poly.pdbx_strand_id
1 'polypeptide(L)'
;MKRLPQTERLPYEFMPITGWGRLPNGAEIVQYDAPMFFSFTEHSLLHQYPNMRAECHWHIDLEFTYIIRGHMRYFVNGEVVRLEEGQAIFVNSRQLHYGFTEDGTDCEFSCTLLNPARMSAPTAVYERFVMPLMTDETMPYVVLSPDDVHGNGLIGQLMQLHDARFGQMNHATPPARSMALVDDAASLTVLSCFYAILHELTAIARERGDDGTTERIKRHPHVATLSMMVDFVQQHYVHQITLAQIAAAGSVGRTTCAAIFRELLGQTPIEFVNDVRIRAAAELLATTQLPVSTIATQTGFSSPSFFTRTFRRLMHITPLAYRNGMLRSR
;
A
#
# COMPACT_ATOMS: atom_id res chain seq x y z
N MET A 1 10.28 -7.02 37.20
CA MET A 1 9.99 -7.38 35.78
C MET A 1 9.11 -8.65 35.78
N LYS A 2 7.80 -8.50 35.65
CA LYS A 2 6.89 -9.63 35.47
C LYS A 2 6.91 -10.02 33.99
N ARG A 3 7.28 -11.26 33.68
CA ARG A 3 7.15 -11.82 32.33
C ARG A 3 5.68 -11.83 31.97
N LEU A 4 5.33 -11.18 30.85
CA LEU A 4 4.03 -11.32 30.23
C LEU A 4 3.84 -12.79 29.84
N PRO A 5 2.60 -13.36 29.94
CA PRO A 5 2.34 -14.73 29.55
C PRO A 5 2.65 -14.90 28.06
N GLN A 6 3.22 -16.06 27.72
CA GLN A 6 3.40 -16.48 26.33
C GLN A 6 2.03 -16.48 25.66
N THR A 7 1.82 -15.55 24.77
CA THR A 7 0.63 -15.52 23.89
C THR A 7 0.66 -16.82 23.07
N GLU A 8 -0.36 -17.63 23.23
CA GLU A 8 -0.68 -18.70 22.29
C GLU A 8 -0.54 -18.15 20.88
N ARG A 9 0.13 -18.88 20.00
CA ARG A 9 0.25 -18.52 18.58
C ARG A 9 -1.18 -18.50 18.04
N LEU A 10 -1.69 -17.30 17.81
CA LEU A 10 -2.96 -17.10 17.12
C LEU A 10 -2.88 -17.84 15.77
N PRO A 11 -3.95 -18.53 15.35
CA PRO A 11 -3.99 -19.16 14.05
C PRO A 11 -3.67 -18.13 12.95
N TYR A 12 -3.12 -18.59 11.86
CA TYR A 12 -2.65 -17.81 10.69
C TYR A 12 -3.62 -16.73 10.17
N GLU A 13 -4.88 -16.81 10.59
CA GLU A 13 -5.97 -15.89 10.21
C GLU A 13 -5.86 -14.47 10.79
N PHE A 14 -4.96 -14.24 11.75
CA PHE A 14 -4.82 -12.95 12.45
C PHE A 14 -3.46 -12.28 12.27
N MET A 15 -2.68 -12.67 11.28
CA MET A 15 -1.45 -11.91 11.01
C MET A 15 -1.82 -10.59 10.33
N PRO A 16 -1.42 -9.43 10.90
CA PRO A 16 -1.59 -8.15 10.23
C PRO A 16 -0.87 -8.19 8.88
N ILE A 17 -1.41 -7.50 7.89
CA ILE A 17 -0.85 -7.43 6.52
C ILE A 17 0.60 -7.03 6.52
N THR A 18 0.98 -6.20 7.47
CA THR A 18 2.33 -5.74 7.73
C THR A 18 3.36 -6.85 7.99
N GLY A 19 2.93 -8.11 8.12
CA GLY A 19 3.80 -9.29 8.22
C GLY A 19 4.06 -10.04 6.90
N TRP A 20 3.44 -9.63 5.77
CA TRP A 20 3.40 -10.44 4.54
C TRP A 20 4.39 -10.03 3.45
N GLY A 21 5.44 -9.36 3.75
CA GLY A 21 6.49 -9.17 2.76
C GLY A 21 6.92 -7.75 2.59
N ARG A 22 7.39 -7.18 3.67
CA ARG A 22 8.19 -5.97 3.55
C ARG A 22 9.56 -6.32 3.01
N LEU A 23 9.98 -5.52 2.07
CA LEU A 23 11.33 -5.53 1.58
C LEU A 23 12.24 -4.84 2.60
N PRO A 24 13.54 -5.18 2.64
CA PRO A 24 14.50 -4.53 3.54
C PRO A 24 14.54 -3.00 3.44
N ASN A 25 14.01 -2.44 2.37
CA ASN A 25 13.90 -1.00 2.09
C ASN A 25 12.61 -0.35 2.64
N GLY A 26 11.76 -1.09 3.35
CA GLY A 26 10.49 -0.59 3.88
C GLY A 26 9.33 -0.54 2.88
N ALA A 27 9.52 -0.96 1.62
CA ALA A 27 8.40 -1.08 0.69
C ALA A 27 7.50 -2.24 1.05
N GLU A 28 6.21 -2.01 1.12
CA GLU A 28 5.22 -3.04 1.39
C GLU A 28 4.73 -3.73 0.12
N ILE A 29 4.54 -5.05 0.21
CA ILE A 29 3.91 -5.85 -0.85
C ILE A 29 2.42 -5.91 -0.55
N VAL A 30 1.64 -5.05 -1.18
CA VAL A 30 0.18 -5.04 -1.01
C VAL A 30 -0.45 -6.25 -1.70
N GLN A 31 -1.22 -7.04 -0.94
CA GLN A 31 -2.07 -8.11 -1.47
C GLN A 31 -3.51 -7.63 -1.50
N TYR A 32 -4.03 -7.40 -2.70
CA TYR A 32 -5.39 -6.90 -2.87
C TYR A 32 -6.43 -7.99 -2.59
N ASP A 33 -7.52 -7.62 -1.94
CA ASP A 33 -8.65 -8.51 -1.61
C ASP A 33 -9.33 -9.07 -2.84
N ALA A 34 -9.45 -8.23 -3.86
CA ALA A 34 -9.93 -8.60 -5.16
C ALA A 34 -8.86 -8.21 -6.19
N PRO A 35 -8.13 -9.18 -6.77
CA PRO A 35 -7.06 -8.89 -7.74
C PRO A 35 -7.55 -8.08 -8.95
N MET A 36 -8.85 -8.17 -9.29
CA MET A 36 -9.46 -7.41 -10.38
C MET A 36 -9.67 -5.93 -10.05
N PHE A 37 -9.75 -5.56 -8.77
CA PHE A 37 -10.12 -4.20 -8.35
C PHE A 37 -8.99 -3.45 -7.66
N PHE A 38 -7.86 -4.10 -7.41
CA PHE A 38 -6.66 -3.47 -6.86
C PHE A 38 -6.93 -2.62 -5.62
N SER A 39 -7.85 -3.08 -4.80
CA SER A 39 -8.18 -2.52 -3.49
C SER A 39 -7.93 -3.55 -2.41
N PHE A 40 -7.69 -3.04 -1.23
CA PHE A 40 -7.54 -3.84 -0.04
C PHE A 40 -8.14 -3.07 1.14
N THR A 41 -8.89 -3.73 2.01
CA THR A 41 -9.41 -3.13 3.24
C THR A 41 -9.17 -4.07 4.41
N GLU A 42 -8.58 -3.56 5.47
CA GLU A 42 -8.31 -4.23 6.72
C GLU A 42 -9.16 -3.64 7.85
N HIS A 43 -9.54 -4.48 8.79
CA HIS A 43 -10.06 -4.08 10.08
C HIS A 43 -9.17 -4.70 11.17
N SER A 44 -8.51 -3.88 11.96
CA SER A 44 -7.47 -4.31 12.90
C SER A 44 -7.54 -3.57 14.23
N LEU A 45 -6.84 -4.15 15.21
CA LEU A 45 -6.57 -3.58 16.52
C LEU A 45 -5.06 -3.35 16.66
N LEU A 46 -4.67 -2.21 17.22
CA LEU A 46 -3.26 -1.82 17.28
C LEU A 46 -2.42 -2.79 18.14
N HIS A 47 -3.02 -3.45 19.17
CA HIS A 47 -2.33 -4.46 19.97
C HIS A 47 -1.93 -5.72 19.18
N GLN A 48 -2.47 -5.94 17.98
CA GLN A 48 -2.09 -7.05 17.09
C GLN A 48 -0.70 -6.83 16.47
N TYR A 49 -0.20 -5.59 16.51
CA TYR A 49 1.12 -5.22 16.00
C TYR A 49 2.17 -5.29 17.13
N PRO A 50 3.39 -5.77 16.86
CA PRO A 50 4.47 -5.79 17.85
C PRO A 50 4.68 -4.42 18.48
N ASN A 51 4.69 -4.37 19.82
CA ASN A 51 4.81 -3.12 20.59
C ASN A 51 3.74 -2.07 20.23
N MET A 52 2.56 -2.49 19.80
CA MET A 52 1.47 -1.61 19.38
C MET A 52 1.92 -0.55 18.36
N ARG A 53 2.68 -1.02 17.37
CA ARG A 53 3.27 -0.18 16.34
C ARG A 53 3.34 -0.92 15.02
N ALA A 54 2.76 -0.35 13.97
CA ALA A 54 3.01 -0.80 12.61
C ALA A 54 4.48 -0.52 12.23
N GLU A 55 5.07 -1.36 11.43
CA GLU A 55 6.42 -1.07 10.94
C GLU A 55 6.38 0.08 9.95
N CYS A 56 7.46 0.88 9.94
CA CYS A 56 7.63 1.97 8.99
C CYS A 56 7.74 1.43 7.56
N HIS A 57 6.89 1.90 6.66
CA HIS A 57 6.82 1.42 5.28
C HIS A 57 6.35 2.51 4.31
N TRP A 58 6.33 2.18 3.03
CA TRP A 58 5.73 2.96 1.96
C TRP A 58 5.24 2.02 0.86
N HIS A 59 4.28 2.47 0.07
CA HIS A 59 3.77 1.80 -1.12
C HIS A 59 3.29 2.83 -2.16
N ILE A 60 2.87 2.33 -3.33
CA ILE A 60 2.37 3.18 -4.41
C ILE A 60 0.89 3.51 -4.29
N ASP A 61 0.20 2.75 -3.44
CA ASP A 61 -1.23 2.88 -3.24
C ASP A 61 -1.56 4.16 -2.47
N LEU A 62 -2.76 4.65 -2.64
CA LEU A 62 -3.36 5.65 -1.75
C LEU A 62 -3.82 4.91 -0.50
N GLU A 63 -3.41 5.36 0.67
CA GLU A 63 -3.82 4.76 1.94
C GLU A 63 -4.78 5.66 2.69
N PHE A 64 -5.75 5.01 3.33
CA PHE A 64 -6.70 5.64 4.24
C PHE A 64 -6.81 4.83 5.51
N THR A 65 -6.46 5.41 6.64
CA THR A 65 -6.66 4.81 7.96
C THR A 65 -7.73 5.57 8.71
N TYR A 66 -8.88 4.91 8.97
CA TYR A 66 -10.03 5.44 9.71
C TYR A 66 -10.03 4.87 11.13
N ILE A 67 -10.17 5.74 12.14
CA ILE A 67 -10.22 5.35 13.55
C ILE A 67 -11.66 5.02 13.94
N ILE A 68 -11.91 3.75 14.20
CA ILE A 68 -13.23 3.24 14.59
C ILE A 68 -13.46 3.49 16.08
N ARG A 69 -12.43 3.25 16.92
CA ARG A 69 -12.50 3.45 18.37
C ARG A 69 -11.11 3.71 18.95
N GLY A 70 -11.04 4.62 19.93
CA GLY A 70 -9.79 4.99 20.58
C GLY A 70 -9.03 6.07 19.81
N HIS A 71 -7.71 6.01 19.84
CA HIS A 71 -6.86 6.95 19.14
C HIS A 71 -5.51 6.33 18.78
N MET A 72 -4.81 6.92 17.79
CA MET A 72 -3.43 6.57 17.51
C MET A 72 -2.61 7.78 17.08
N ARG A 73 -1.30 7.66 17.19
CA ARG A 73 -0.34 8.54 16.53
C ARG A 73 -0.03 7.99 15.15
N TYR A 74 0.08 8.87 14.19
CA TYR A 74 0.41 8.50 12.82
C TYR A 74 1.61 9.29 12.32
N PHE A 75 2.66 8.58 11.94
CA PHE A 75 3.88 9.17 11.40
C PHE A 75 3.79 9.23 9.86
N VAL A 76 4.12 10.38 9.27
CA VAL A 76 4.29 10.53 7.82
C VAL A 76 5.51 11.42 7.56
N ASN A 77 6.53 10.86 6.89
CA ASN A 77 7.72 11.61 6.43
C ASN A 77 8.45 12.48 7.47
N GLY A 78 8.41 12.13 8.73
CA GLY A 78 9.04 12.90 9.83
C GLY A 78 8.06 13.71 10.67
N GLU A 79 6.81 13.84 10.25
CA GLU A 79 5.75 14.47 11.02
C GLU A 79 4.94 13.42 11.78
N VAL A 80 4.42 13.79 12.93
CA VAL A 80 3.54 12.93 13.74
C VAL A 80 2.25 13.67 14.01
N VAL A 81 1.15 13.09 13.57
CA VAL A 81 -0.20 13.61 13.85
C VAL A 81 -0.93 12.68 14.81
N ARG A 82 -1.86 13.20 15.58
CA ARG A 82 -2.76 12.43 16.43
C ARG A 82 -4.11 12.29 15.71
N LEU A 83 -4.62 11.07 15.66
CA LEU A 83 -5.93 10.74 15.12
C LEU A 83 -6.83 10.28 16.25
N GLU A 84 -8.02 10.85 16.32
CA GLU A 84 -9.05 10.54 17.29
C GLU A 84 -10.15 9.68 16.65
N GLU A 85 -11.00 9.06 17.49
CA GLU A 85 -12.18 8.32 17.06
C GLU A 85 -13.04 9.14 16.08
N GLY A 86 -13.45 8.51 14.98
CA GLY A 86 -14.21 9.15 13.91
C GLY A 86 -13.38 9.89 12.87
N GLN A 87 -12.10 10.13 13.13
CA GLN A 87 -11.19 10.74 12.17
C GLN A 87 -10.53 9.70 11.26
N ALA A 88 -10.05 10.17 10.11
CA ALA A 88 -9.19 9.37 9.24
C ALA A 88 -7.97 10.17 8.79
N ILE A 89 -6.98 9.46 8.26
CA ILE A 89 -5.86 10.06 7.53
C ILE A 89 -5.82 9.47 6.13
N PHE A 90 -5.67 10.35 5.15
CA PHE A 90 -5.22 10.01 3.80
C PHE A 90 -3.71 10.13 3.75
N VAL A 91 -3.02 9.10 3.26
CA VAL A 91 -1.59 9.13 2.96
C VAL A 91 -1.40 8.91 1.47
N ASN A 92 -0.71 9.85 0.83
CA ASN A 92 -0.49 9.82 -0.61
C ASN A 92 0.54 8.75 -1.00
N SER A 93 0.60 8.43 -2.28
CA SER A 93 1.54 7.46 -2.85
C SER A 93 2.98 7.74 -2.42
N ARG A 94 3.72 6.67 -2.06
CA ARG A 94 5.17 6.69 -1.75
C ARG A 94 5.58 7.53 -0.53
N GLN A 95 4.67 7.84 0.36
CA GLN A 95 5.02 8.49 1.62
C GLN A 95 5.47 7.43 2.64
N LEU A 96 6.51 7.71 3.40
CA LEU A 96 6.96 6.84 4.49
C LEU A 96 6.04 7.04 5.69
N HIS A 97 5.37 5.98 6.16
CA HIS A 97 4.36 6.12 7.20
C HIS A 97 4.22 4.88 8.10
N TYR A 98 3.57 5.06 9.25
CA TYR A 98 3.11 4.01 10.16
C TYR A 98 2.24 4.58 11.29
N GLY A 99 1.32 3.74 11.82
CA GLY A 99 0.54 4.03 13.03
C GLY A 99 1.17 3.43 14.29
N PHE A 100 1.00 4.09 15.45
CA PHE A 100 1.51 3.63 16.74
C PHE A 100 0.78 4.29 17.92
N THR A 101 1.00 3.74 19.13
CA THR A 101 0.58 4.39 20.39
C THR A 101 1.80 4.80 21.22
N GLU A 102 1.67 5.88 21.99
CA GLU A 102 2.68 6.32 22.97
C GLU A 102 2.26 6.00 24.41
N ASP A 103 0.97 5.93 24.67
CA ASP A 103 0.39 5.74 26.02
C ASP A 103 -0.09 4.31 26.29
N GLY A 104 0.05 3.42 25.32
CA GLY A 104 -0.38 2.02 25.40
C GLY A 104 -1.90 1.83 25.26
N THR A 105 -2.64 2.88 24.91
CA THR A 105 -4.08 2.77 24.59
C THR A 105 -4.25 2.00 23.29
N ASP A 106 -5.17 1.03 23.27
CA ASP A 106 -5.51 0.30 22.08
C ASP A 106 -6.36 1.12 21.12
N CYS A 107 -6.23 0.85 19.85
CA CYS A 107 -6.95 1.54 18.79
C CYS A 107 -7.53 0.52 17.81
N GLU A 108 -8.83 0.61 17.58
CA GLU A 108 -9.53 -0.13 16.54
C GLU A 108 -9.62 0.74 15.29
N PHE A 109 -9.18 0.22 14.15
CA PHE A 109 -9.11 0.99 12.92
C PHE A 109 -9.39 0.16 11.68
N SER A 110 -9.80 0.83 10.63
CA SER A 110 -9.88 0.29 9.27
C SER A 110 -8.83 0.94 8.40
N CYS A 111 -8.00 0.15 7.74
CA CYS A 111 -7.03 0.63 6.76
C CYS A 111 -7.47 0.19 5.36
N THR A 112 -7.57 1.12 4.43
CA THR A 112 -7.94 0.87 3.04
C THR A 112 -6.82 1.32 2.10
N LEU A 113 -6.41 0.43 1.21
CA LEU A 113 -5.42 0.68 0.16
C LEU A 113 -6.12 0.64 -1.20
N LEU A 114 -5.90 1.65 -2.01
CA LEU A 114 -6.44 1.76 -3.37
C LEU A 114 -5.29 1.99 -4.34
N ASN A 115 -5.13 1.12 -5.35
CA ASN A 115 -4.12 1.33 -6.38
C ASN A 115 -4.64 2.25 -7.48
N PRO A 116 -4.30 3.54 -7.49
CA PRO A 116 -4.92 4.50 -8.39
C PRO A 116 -4.53 4.28 -9.85
N ALA A 117 -3.33 3.78 -10.10
CA ALA A 117 -2.86 3.50 -11.46
C ALA A 117 -3.60 2.34 -12.13
N ARG A 118 -4.02 1.34 -11.35
CA ARG A 118 -4.72 0.15 -11.85
C ARG A 118 -6.24 0.32 -11.84
N MET A 119 -6.77 1.11 -10.93
CA MET A 119 -8.21 1.37 -10.82
C MET A 119 -8.70 2.41 -11.85
N SER A 120 -7.85 3.31 -12.33
CA SER A 120 -8.20 4.30 -13.36
C SER A 120 -8.10 3.66 -14.76
N ALA A 121 -9.16 2.95 -15.17
CA ALA A 121 -9.18 2.24 -16.45
C ALA A 121 -8.99 3.14 -17.70
N PRO A 122 -9.59 4.33 -17.85
CA PRO A 122 -9.26 5.22 -18.96
C PRO A 122 -7.93 5.95 -18.71
N THR A 123 -6.98 5.83 -19.63
CA THR A 123 -5.69 6.54 -19.58
C THR A 123 -5.85 8.05 -19.33
N ALA A 124 -6.87 8.67 -19.92
CA ALA A 124 -7.16 10.09 -19.71
C ALA A 124 -7.52 10.43 -18.26
N VAL A 125 -8.16 9.53 -17.51
CA VAL A 125 -8.44 9.73 -16.09
C VAL A 125 -7.14 9.65 -15.30
N TYR A 126 -6.30 8.66 -15.59
CA TYR A 126 -4.99 8.51 -14.95
C TYR A 126 -4.13 9.76 -15.16
N GLU A 127 -3.91 10.16 -16.41
CA GLU A 127 -3.04 11.27 -16.75
C GLU A 127 -3.54 12.61 -16.21
N ARG A 128 -4.85 12.83 -16.20
CA ARG A 128 -5.44 14.12 -15.87
C ARG A 128 -5.72 14.32 -14.38
N PHE A 129 -6.02 13.27 -13.65
CA PHE A 129 -6.46 13.35 -12.25
C PHE A 129 -5.59 12.56 -11.29
N VAL A 130 -5.21 11.34 -11.66
CA VAL A 130 -4.49 10.43 -10.76
C VAL A 130 -3.01 10.78 -10.68
N MET A 131 -2.33 10.91 -11.82
CA MET A 131 -0.90 11.20 -11.84
C MET A 131 -0.56 12.53 -11.15
N PRO A 132 -1.26 13.66 -11.42
CA PRO A 132 -1.02 14.89 -10.69
C PRO A 132 -1.21 14.74 -9.18
N LEU A 133 -2.26 14.06 -8.73
CA LEU A 133 -2.51 13.79 -7.32
C LEU A 133 -1.37 12.99 -6.68
N MET A 134 -0.97 11.87 -7.29
CA MET A 134 0.12 11.01 -6.76
C MET A 134 1.48 11.71 -6.69
N THR A 135 1.70 12.71 -7.53
CA THR A 135 2.94 13.48 -7.61
C THR A 135 2.86 14.85 -6.91
N ASP A 136 1.71 15.16 -6.32
CA ASP A 136 1.52 16.41 -5.59
C ASP A 136 2.37 16.42 -4.32
N GLU A 137 3.40 17.26 -4.38
CA GLU A 137 4.34 17.44 -3.28
C GLU A 137 3.77 18.23 -2.11
N THR A 138 2.70 18.93 -2.31
CA THR A 138 2.08 19.77 -1.29
C THR A 138 1.07 18.99 -0.44
N MET A 139 0.70 17.77 -0.88
CA MET A 139 -0.30 16.93 -0.23
C MET A 139 0.22 15.52 0.08
N PRO A 140 1.25 15.35 0.93
CA PRO A 140 1.74 14.04 1.33
C PRO A 140 0.73 13.26 2.18
N TYR A 141 -0.08 13.97 2.95
CA TYR A 141 -1.19 13.42 3.73
C TYR A 141 -2.26 14.48 3.99
N VAL A 142 -3.44 14.04 4.39
CA VAL A 142 -4.54 14.89 4.86
C VAL A 142 -5.19 14.21 6.06
N VAL A 143 -5.32 14.91 7.18
CA VAL A 143 -6.19 14.48 8.28
C VAL A 143 -7.63 14.84 7.91
N LEU A 144 -8.52 13.87 7.99
CA LEU A 144 -9.92 13.97 7.63
C LEU A 144 -10.76 13.97 8.91
N SER A 145 -11.56 14.99 9.11
CA SER A 145 -12.48 15.09 10.24
C SER A 145 -13.94 14.96 9.75
N PRO A 146 -14.84 14.33 10.53
CA PRO A 146 -16.26 14.31 10.19
C PRO A 146 -16.89 15.71 10.21
N ASP A 147 -16.25 16.69 10.86
CA ASP A 147 -16.70 18.07 10.89
C ASP A 147 -16.30 18.87 9.62
N ASP A 148 -15.36 18.35 8.84
CA ASP A 148 -14.92 18.96 7.58
C ASP A 148 -15.82 18.53 6.42
N VAL A 149 -16.10 19.43 5.49
CA VAL A 149 -16.95 19.14 4.32
C VAL A 149 -16.39 17.97 3.51
N HIS A 150 -15.10 18.01 3.15
CA HIS A 150 -14.44 16.95 2.42
C HIS A 150 -14.19 15.72 3.29
N GLY A 151 -13.84 15.93 4.56
CA GLY A 151 -13.58 14.85 5.52
C GLY A 151 -14.80 13.96 5.72
N ASN A 152 -15.97 14.54 5.92
CA ASN A 152 -17.22 13.79 6.06
C ASN A 152 -17.54 12.94 4.82
N GLY A 153 -17.40 13.51 3.62
CA GLY A 153 -17.60 12.80 2.37
C GLY A 153 -16.67 11.61 2.20
N LEU A 154 -15.36 11.83 2.44
CA LEU A 154 -14.33 10.78 2.33
C LEU A 154 -14.52 9.67 3.36
N ILE A 155 -14.80 10.02 4.62
CA ILE A 155 -15.07 9.04 5.69
C ILE A 155 -16.29 8.17 5.31
N GLY A 156 -17.34 8.77 4.75
CA GLY A 156 -18.50 8.03 4.25
C GLY A 156 -18.13 7.00 3.16
N GLN A 157 -17.21 7.33 2.25
CA GLN A 157 -16.72 6.38 1.25
C GLN A 157 -15.88 5.26 1.90
N LEU A 158 -15.05 5.58 2.89
CA LEU A 158 -14.25 4.57 3.62
C LEU A 158 -15.13 3.58 4.37
N MET A 159 -16.22 4.05 4.99
CA MET A 159 -17.20 3.18 5.63
C MET A 159 -17.90 2.26 4.63
N GLN A 160 -18.26 2.76 3.44
CA GLN A 160 -18.83 1.93 2.38
C GLN A 160 -17.84 0.87 1.88
N LEU A 161 -16.55 1.20 1.73
CA LEU A 161 -15.50 0.23 1.38
C LEU A 161 -15.34 -0.83 2.47
N HIS A 162 -15.36 -0.44 3.74
CA HIS A 162 -15.35 -1.37 4.87
C HIS A 162 -16.55 -2.32 4.82
N ASP A 163 -17.77 -1.78 4.65
CA ASP A 163 -18.99 -2.57 4.63
C ASP A 163 -19.07 -3.51 3.41
N ALA A 164 -18.56 -3.09 2.27
CA ALA A 164 -18.44 -3.94 1.09
C ALA A 164 -17.54 -5.17 1.33
N ARG A 165 -16.62 -5.05 2.28
CA ARG A 165 -15.64 -6.09 2.63
C ARG A 165 -16.08 -6.96 3.78
N PHE A 166 -16.63 -6.38 4.82
CA PHE A 166 -16.92 -7.03 6.11
C PHE A 166 -18.41 -7.08 6.46
N GLY A 167 -19.28 -6.46 5.67
CA GLY A 167 -20.66 -6.17 6.04
C GLY A 167 -20.78 -4.99 6.99
N GLN A 168 -22.01 -4.66 7.38
CA GLN A 168 -22.25 -3.52 8.27
C GLN A 168 -21.45 -3.65 9.56
N MET A 169 -20.81 -2.56 9.95
CA MET A 169 -19.95 -2.49 11.11
C MET A 169 -20.73 -2.83 12.38
N ASN A 170 -20.36 -3.95 13.00
CA ASN A 170 -20.92 -4.35 14.29
C ASN A 170 -19.82 -4.20 15.35
N HIS A 171 -19.93 -3.17 16.18
CA HIS A 171 -18.95 -2.84 17.22
C HIS A 171 -18.78 -3.94 18.30
N ALA A 172 -19.59 -5.00 18.27
CA ALA A 172 -19.52 -6.06 19.27
C ALA A 172 -18.45 -7.13 18.98
N THR A 173 -18.05 -7.29 17.73
CA THR A 173 -17.05 -8.31 17.33
C THR A 173 -16.28 -7.83 16.11
N PRO A 174 -14.95 -7.77 16.15
CA PRO A 174 -14.16 -7.51 14.95
C PRO A 174 -14.54 -8.54 13.89
N PRO A 175 -14.76 -8.13 12.63
CA PRO A 175 -15.13 -9.06 11.59
C PRO A 175 -14.02 -10.10 11.38
N ALA A 176 -14.41 -11.36 11.21
CA ALA A 176 -13.49 -12.39 10.77
C ALA A 176 -12.87 -11.98 9.43
N ARG A 177 -11.56 -12.17 9.28
CA ARG A 177 -10.85 -11.86 8.04
C ARG A 177 -11.44 -12.67 6.91
N SER A 178 -12.24 -12.04 6.04
CA SER A 178 -12.67 -12.64 4.79
C SER A 178 -11.72 -12.21 3.67
N MET A 179 -11.35 -13.13 2.79
CA MET A 179 -10.50 -12.83 1.61
C MET A 179 -11.32 -12.46 0.37
N ALA A 180 -12.64 -12.40 0.48
CA ALA A 180 -13.56 -12.09 -0.61
C ALA A 180 -14.45 -10.91 -0.26
N LEU A 181 -14.87 -10.14 -1.26
CA LEU A 181 -15.94 -9.15 -1.10
C LEU A 181 -17.24 -9.84 -0.65
N VAL A 182 -18.12 -9.08 0.02
CA VAL A 182 -19.38 -9.62 0.57
C VAL A 182 -20.25 -10.23 -0.54
N ASP A 183 -20.29 -9.58 -1.71
CA ASP A 183 -21.00 -10.07 -2.89
C ASP A 183 -20.45 -9.43 -4.19
N ASP A 184 -20.96 -9.84 -5.35
CA ASP A 184 -20.54 -9.30 -6.64
C ASP A 184 -20.85 -7.81 -6.80
N ALA A 185 -21.90 -7.30 -6.17
CA ALA A 185 -22.25 -5.87 -6.23
C ALA A 185 -21.25 -5.01 -5.43
N ALA A 186 -20.59 -5.57 -4.41
CA ALA A 186 -19.55 -4.92 -3.65
C ALA A 186 -18.38 -4.47 -4.54
N SER A 187 -18.11 -5.17 -5.63
CA SER A 187 -17.11 -4.79 -6.63
C SER A 187 -17.42 -3.44 -7.28
N LEU A 188 -18.68 -3.19 -7.62
CA LEU A 188 -19.13 -1.90 -8.18
C LEU A 188 -19.08 -0.80 -7.11
N THR A 189 -19.37 -1.13 -5.86
CA THR A 189 -19.21 -0.21 -4.72
C THR A 189 -17.76 0.24 -4.59
N VAL A 190 -16.79 -0.68 -4.66
CA VAL A 190 -15.35 -0.34 -4.61
C VAL A 190 -14.96 0.65 -5.70
N LEU A 191 -15.38 0.41 -6.95
CA LEU A 191 -15.09 1.32 -8.07
C LEU A 191 -15.80 2.68 -7.91
N SER A 192 -17.05 2.69 -7.48
CA SER A 192 -17.81 3.92 -7.22
C SER A 192 -17.12 4.76 -6.13
N CYS A 193 -16.75 4.13 -5.01
CA CYS A 193 -16.04 4.81 -3.93
C CYS A 193 -14.69 5.35 -4.39
N PHE A 194 -13.94 4.59 -5.20
CA PHE A 194 -12.65 5.05 -5.73
C PHE A 194 -12.80 6.37 -6.52
N TYR A 195 -13.77 6.45 -7.43
CA TYR A 195 -13.97 7.67 -8.21
C TYR A 195 -14.52 8.83 -7.38
N ALA A 196 -15.37 8.55 -6.38
CA ALA A 196 -15.84 9.57 -5.43
C ALA A 196 -14.67 10.11 -4.59
N ILE A 197 -13.81 9.23 -4.07
CA ILE A 197 -12.59 9.60 -3.34
C ILE A 197 -11.65 10.43 -4.23
N LEU A 198 -11.43 10.02 -5.46
CA LEU A 198 -10.57 10.76 -6.40
C LEU A 198 -11.12 12.17 -6.68
N HIS A 199 -12.45 12.32 -6.78
CA HIS A 199 -13.11 13.61 -6.94
C HIS A 199 -12.83 14.53 -5.75
N GLU A 200 -13.06 14.04 -4.51
CA GLU A 200 -12.82 14.81 -3.28
C GLU A 200 -11.34 15.18 -3.09
N LEU A 201 -10.43 14.24 -3.29
CA LEU A 201 -8.99 14.53 -3.19
C LEU A 201 -8.53 15.56 -4.24
N THR A 202 -9.13 15.54 -5.43
CA THR A 202 -8.85 16.55 -6.47
C THR A 202 -9.36 17.92 -6.05
N ALA A 203 -10.50 18.00 -5.36
CA ALA A 203 -11.03 19.25 -4.82
C ALA A 203 -10.11 19.81 -3.72
N ILE A 204 -9.74 18.99 -2.75
CA ILE A 204 -8.77 19.36 -1.69
C ILE A 204 -7.45 19.86 -2.27
N ALA A 205 -6.90 19.16 -3.28
CA ALA A 205 -5.65 19.58 -3.92
C ALA A 205 -5.75 20.95 -4.60
N ARG A 206 -6.89 21.26 -5.22
CA ARG A 206 -7.14 22.57 -5.85
C ARG A 206 -7.25 23.68 -4.82
N GLU A 207 -7.99 23.47 -3.74
CA GLU A 207 -8.15 24.46 -2.67
C GLU A 207 -6.81 24.80 -2.01
N ARG A 208 -5.97 23.78 -1.76
CA ARG A 208 -4.62 23.97 -1.23
C ARG A 208 -3.70 24.71 -2.20
N GLY A 209 -3.84 24.46 -3.51
CA GLY A 209 -3.05 25.15 -4.54
C GLY A 209 -3.39 26.65 -4.67
N ASP A 210 -4.63 27.05 -4.40
CA ASP A 210 -5.09 28.43 -4.46
C ASP A 210 -4.71 29.25 -3.21
N ASP A 211 -4.48 28.60 -2.07
CA ASP A 211 -4.31 29.28 -0.77
C ASP A 211 -2.90 29.92 -0.58
N GLY A 212 -1.94 29.63 -1.44
CA GLY A 212 -0.60 30.24 -1.45
C GLY A 212 0.21 30.10 -0.14
N THR A 213 -0.37 29.47 0.88
CA THR A 213 0.15 29.36 2.26
C THR A 213 0.82 28.03 2.57
N THR A 214 0.94 27.15 1.57
CA THR A 214 1.48 25.80 1.78
C THR A 214 2.94 25.89 2.20
N GLU A 215 3.20 25.73 3.51
CA GLU A 215 4.57 25.45 3.97
C GLU A 215 5.07 24.22 3.22
N ARG A 216 6.08 24.46 2.37
CA ARG A 216 6.74 23.35 1.65
C ARG A 216 7.35 22.42 2.68
N ILE A 217 6.72 21.28 2.91
CA ILE A 217 7.32 20.19 3.68
C ILE A 217 8.70 19.93 3.08
N LYS A 218 9.75 19.96 3.92
CA LYS A 218 11.15 19.77 3.48
C LYS A 218 11.30 18.35 2.92
N ARG A 219 11.05 18.19 1.63
CA ARG A 219 11.24 16.90 0.95
C ARG A 219 12.70 16.62 0.69
N HIS A 220 13.04 15.36 0.74
CA HIS A 220 14.31 14.87 0.21
C HIS A 220 14.40 15.25 -1.28
N PRO A 221 15.48 15.91 -1.74
CA PRO A 221 15.57 16.51 -3.09
C PRO A 221 15.42 15.50 -4.23
N HIS A 222 15.52 14.20 -3.93
CA HIS A 222 15.47 13.13 -4.94
C HIS A 222 14.19 12.31 -4.96
N VAL A 223 13.17 12.66 -4.17
CA VAL A 223 11.91 11.87 -4.12
C VAL A 223 11.17 11.89 -5.46
N ALA A 224 11.04 13.06 -6.11
CA ALA A 224 10.40 13.15 -7.42
C ALA A 224 11.18 12.36 -8.50
N THR A 225 12.50 12.44 -8.48
CA THR A 225 13.38 11.68 -9.38
C THR A 225 13.21 10.18 -9.16
N LEU A 226 13.17 9.74 -7.90
CA LEU A 226 12.93 8.33 -7.56
C LEU A 226 11.55 7.88 -8.04
N SER A 227 10.51 8.68 -7.85
CA SER A 227 9.16 8.38 -8.34
C SER A 227 9.15 8.07 -9.83
N MET A 228 9.74 8.93 -10.66
CA MET A 228 9.82 8.70 -12.11
C MET A 228 10.53 7.39 -12.46
N MET A 229 11.61 7.06 -11.75
CA MET A 229 12.37 5.82 -11.94
C MET A 229 11.56 4.58 -11.51
N VAL A 230 10.84 4.68 -10.41
CA VAL A 230 9.95 3.62 -9.90
C VAL A 230 8.79 3.37 -10.85
N ASP A 231 8.13 4.43 -11.34
CA ASP A 231 7.04 4.33 -12.32
C ASP A 231 7.51 3.65 -13.61
N PHE A 232 8.68 4.03 -14.11
CA PHE A 232 9.27 3.37 -15.27
C PHE A 232 9.44 1.86 -15.05
N VAL A 233 9.99 1.46 -13.91
CA VAL A 233 10.18 0.04 -13.59
C VAL A 233 8.83 -0.69 -13.52
N GLN A 234 7.83 -0.11 -12.88
CA GLN A 234 6.50 -0.73 -12.74
C GLN A 234 5.78 -0.90 -14.08
N GLN A 235 5.95 0.03 -15.00
CA GLN A 235 5.36 -0.07 -16.34
C GLN A 235 6.08 -1.06 -17.26
N HIS A 236 7.37 -1.33 -17.00
CA HIS A 236 8.22 -2.06 -17.95
C HIS A 236 8.85 -3.35 -17.38
N TYR A 237 8.54 -3.74 -16.12
CA TYR A 237 9.22 -4.86 -15.44
C TYR A 237 9.18 -6.20 -16.20
N VAL A 238 8.16 -6.42 -17.01
CA VAL A 238 8.05 -7.64 -17.85
C VAL A 238 9.12 -7.73 -18.93
N HIS A 239 9.72 -6.60 -19.29
CA HIS A 239 10.78 -6.52 -20.30
C HIS A 239 12.18 -6.54 -19.65
N GLN A 240 13.21 -6.71 -20.45
CA GLN A 240 14.58 -6.57 -19.96
C GLN A 240 14.87 -5.09 -19.72
N ILE A 241 15.03 -4.73 -18.44
CA ILE A 241 15.34 -3.37 -17.99
C ILE A 241 16.81 -3.27 -17.60
N THR A 242 17.47 -2.23 -18.08
CA THR A 242 18.86 -1.90 -17.72
C THR A 242 18.91 -0.71 -16.74
N LEU A 243 19.98 -0.65 -15.95
CA LEU A 243 20.25 0.50 -15.07
C LEU A 243 20.24 1.84 -15.83
N ALA A 244 20.73 1.83 -17.10
CA ALA A 244 20.76 3.03 -17.92
C ALA A 244 19.34 3.54 -18.27
N GLN A 245 18.41 2.63 -18.54
CA GLN A 245 17.01 2.99 -18.84
C GLN A 245 16.30 3.54 -17.59
N ILE A 246 16.53 2.92 -16.42
CA ILE A 246 15.99 3.43 -15.15
C ILE A 246 16.53 4.84 -14.87
N ALA A 247 17.82 5.04 -14.99
CA ALA A 247 18.45 6.33 -14.78
C ALA A 247 17.94 7.41 -15.75
N ALA A 248 17.75 7.05 -17.04
CA ALA A 248 17.18 7.94 -18.04
C ALA A 248 15.75 8.38 -17.70
N ALA A 249 14.92 7.49 -17.15
CA ALA A 249 13.56 7.82 -16.70
C ALA A 249 13.54 8.90 -15.61
N GLY A 250 14.54 8.92 -14.72
CA GLY A 250 14.72 9.97 -13.71
C GLY A 250 15.57 11.16 -14.19
N SER A 251 15.94 11.20 -15.48
CA SER A 251 16.83 12.24 -16.04
C SER A 251 18.17 12.39 -15.31
N VAL A 252 18.73 11.29 -14.79
CA VAL A 252 19.98 11.25 -14.03
C VAL A 252 21.00 10.27 -14.62
N GLY A 253 22.25 10.37 -14.17
CA GLY A 253 23.30 9.39 -14.49
C GLY A 253 23.14 8.09 -13.70
N ARG A 254 23.73 6.98 -14.20
CA ARG A 254 23.65 5.65 -13.56
C ARG A 254 24.15 5.65 -12.12
N THR A 255 25.21 6.38 -11.82
CA THR A 255 25.74 6.49 -10.44
C THR A 255 24.76 7.20 -9.52
N THR A 256 24.18 8.30 -9.96
CA THR A 256 23.17 9.07 -9.21
C THR A 256 21.91 8.23 -9.01
N CYS A 257 21.42 7.53 -10.03
CA CYS A 257 20.31 6.59 -9.93
C CYS A 257 20.59 5.53 -8.84
N ALA A 258 21.76 4.89 -8.86
CA ALA A 258 22.11 3.89 -7.85
C ALA A 258 22.24 4.49 -6.43
N ALA A 259 22.72 5.73 -6.31
CA ALA A 259 22.80 6.44 -5.03
C ALA A 259 21.40 6.73 -4.47
N ILE A 260 20.50 7.29 -5.30
CA ILE A 260 19.11 7.59 -4.92
C ILE A 260 18.37 6.35 -4.45
N PHE A 261 18.47 5.24 -5.18
CA PHE A 261 17.84 3.98 -4.77
C PHE A 261 18.41 3.45 -3.44
N ARG A 262 19.72 3.51 -3.22
CA ARG A 262 20.32 3.08 -1.95
C ARG A 262 19.93 3.98 -0.79
N GLU A 263 19.93 5.28 -1.01
CA GLU A 263 19.63 6.29 0.02
C GLU A 263 18.16 6.23 0.46
N LEU A 264 17.22 6.19 -0.51
CA LEU A 264 15.79 6.27 -0.25
C LEU A 264 15.10 4.90 -0.10
N LEU A 265 15.64 3.85 -0.72
CA LEU A 265 15.03 2.51 -0.72
C LEU A 265 15.92 1.42 -0.11
N GLY A 266 17.15 1.73 0.30
CA GLY A 266 18.09 0.76 0.88
C GLY A 266 18.55 -0.35 -0.06
N GLN A 267 18.27 -0.26 -1.38
CA GLN A 267 18.57 -1.30 -2.36
C GLN A 267 19.06 -0.72 -3.68
N THR A 268 19.56 -1.57 -4.57
CA THR A 268 19.95 -1.17 -5.91
C THR A 268 18.74 -1.13 -6.86
N PRO A 269 18.80 -0.35 -7.97
CA PRO A 269 17.72 -0.33 -8.97
C PRO A 269 17.36 -1.71 -9.54
N ILE A 270 18.33 -2.59 -9.74
CA ILE A 270 18.10 -3.94 -10.28
C ILE A 270 17.48 -4.87 -9.23
N GLU A 271 17.81 -4.72 -7.96
CA GLU A 271 17.11 -5.41 -6.88
C GLU A 271 15.66 -4.97 -6.83
N PHE A 272 15.36 -3.69 -6.96
CA PHE A 272 14.00 -3.17 -7.04
C PHE A 272 13.21 -3.76 -8.23
N VAL A 273 13.81 -3.85 -9.43
CA VAL A 273 13.18 -4.54 -10.58
C VAL A 273 12.83 -5.98 -10.24
N ASN A 274 13.74 -6.70 -9.60
CA ASN A 274 13.49 -8.10 -9.21
C ASN A 274 12.38 -8.20 -8.16
N ASP A 275 12.29 -7.26 -7.24
CA ASP A 275 11.23 -7.20 -6.24
C ASP A 275 9.86 -7.01 -6.90
N VAL A 276 9.73 -6.07 -7.82
CA VAL A 276 8.49 -5.86 -8.60
C VAL A 276 8.09 -7.12 -9.35
N ARG A 277 9.04 -7.80 -9.99
CA ARG A 277 8.80 -9.07 -10.71
C ARG A 277 8.33 -10.20 -9.79
N ILE A 278 8.93 -10.33 -8.61
CA ILE A 278 8.55 -11.37 -7.65
C ILE A 278 7.15 -11.12 -7.09
N ARG A 279 6.75 -9.86 -6.88
CA ARG A 279 5.37 -9.52 -6.47
C ARG A 279 4.37 -9.94 -7.53
N ALA A 280 4.58 -9.55 -8.78
CA ALA A 280 3.73 -9.97 -9.88
C ALA A 280 3.68 -11.50 -10.03
N ALA A 281 4.80 -12.19 -9.79
CA ALA A 281 4.84 -13.66 -9.82
C ALA A 281 4.07 -14.28 -8.64
N ALA A 282 4.12 -13.71 -7.45
CA ALA A 282 3.37 -14.19 -6.29
C ALA A 282 1.86 -14.08 -6.54
N GLU A 283 1.40 -12.98 -7.14
CA GLU A 283 0.00 -12.82 -7.56
C GLU A 283 -0.43 -13.90 -8.56
N LEU A 284 0.36 -14.13 -9.62
CA LEU A 284 0.06 -15.18 -10.61
C LEU A 284 0.10 -16.59 -10.00
N LEU A 285 0.99 -16.86 -9.04
CA LEU A 285 1.04 -18.13 -8.32
C LEU A 285 -0.21 -18.34 -7.45
N ALA A 286 -0.73 -17.30 -6.84
CA ALA A 286 -1.93 -17.35 -6.00
C ALA A 286 -3.22 -17.47 -6.81
N THR A 287 -3.29 -16.85 -8.00
CA THR A 287 -4.53 -16.70 -8.76
C THR A 287 -4.66 -17.64 -9.97
N THR A 288 -3.55 -18.27 -10.39
CA THR A 288 -3.53 -19.11 -11.61
C THR A 288 -2.89 -20.48 -11.38
N GLN A 289 -3.17 -21.41 -12.30
CA GLN A 289 -2.51 -22.72 -12.38
C GLN A 289 -1.36 -22.75 -13.41
N LEU A 290 -0.90 -21.61 -13.90
CA LEU A 290 0.18 -21.53 -14.87
C LEU A 290 1.45 -22.23 -14.35
N PRO A 291 2.21 -22.93 -15.20
CA PRO A 291 3.51 -23.51 -14.81
C PRO A 291 4.43 -22.43 -14.22
N VAL A 292 5.19 -22.79 -13.20
CA VAL A 292 6.15 -21.87 -12.53
C VAL A 292 7.14 -21.27 -13.53
N SER A 293 7.57 -22.04 -14.53
CA SER A 293 8.44 -21.55 -15.60
C SER A 293 7.76 -20.50 -16.49
N THR A 294 6.48 -20.68 -16.79
CA THR A 294 5.68 -19.70 -17.54
C THR A 294 5.54 -18.40 -16.76
N ILE A 295 5.23 -18.48 -15.46
CA ILE A 295 5.15 -17.31 -14.59
C ILE A 295 6.49 -16.56 -14.54
N ALA A 296 7.61 -17.30 -14.42
CA ALA A 296 8.94 -16.68 -14.45
C ALA A 296 9.16 -15.84 -15.72
N THR A 297 8.79 -16.40 -16.90
CA THR A 297 8.93 -15.70 -18.18
C THR A 297 7.98 -14.50 -18.28
N GLN A 298 6.71 -14.66 -17.91
CA GLN A 298 5.70 -13.59 -17.96
C GLN A 298 6.02 -12.42 -17.03
N THR A 299 6.75 -12.67 -15.95
CA THR A 299 7.20 -11.63 -15.02
C THR A 299 8.61 -11.11 -15.31
N GLY A 300 9.15 -11.38 -16.51
CA GLY A 300 10.39 -10.78 -17.01
C GLY A 300 11.68 -11.45 -16.57
N PHE A 301 11.64 -12.64 -15.95
CA PHE A 301 12.85 -13.39 -15.64
C PHE A 301 13.34 -14.15 -16.87
N SER A 302 14.63 -14.00 -17.17
CA SER A 302 15.28 -14.70 -18.28
C SER A 302 15.59 -16.19 -17.97
N SER A 303 15.53 -16.59 -16.70
CA SER A 303 15.87 -17.94 -16.26
C SER A 303 14.97 -18.39 -15.12
N PRO A 304 14.28 -19.55 -15.23
CA PRO A 304 13.48 -20.13 -14.15
C PRO A 304 14.32 -20.43 -12.89
N SER A 305 15.59 -20.78 -13.04
CA SER A 305 16.49 -21.03 -11.90
C SER A 305 16.81 -19.75 -11.14
N PHE A 306 17.07 -18.65 -11.87
CA PHE A 306 17.27 -17.32 -11.25
C PHE A 306 15.99 -16.84 -10.58
N PHE A 307 14.83 -17.03 -11.23
CA PHE A 307 13.52 -16.75 -10.64
C PHE A 307 13.32 -17.48 -9.32
N THR A 308 13.45 -18.81 -9.30
CA THR A 308 13.22 -19.64 -8.11
C THR A 308 14.14 -19.24 -6.94
N ARG A 309 15.42 -18.97 -7.23
CA ARG A 309 16.38 -18.50 -6.22
C ARG A 309 15.99 -17.12 -5.69
N THR A 310 15.61 -16.18 -6.58
CA THR A 310 15.21 -14.83 -6.19
C THR A 310 13.91 -14.85 -5.39
N PHE A 311 12.92 -15.63 -5.84
CA PHE A 311 11.66 -15.82 -5.13
C PHE A 311 11.89 -16.37 -3.71
N ARG A 312 12.70 -17.44 -3.57
CA ARG A 312 13.02 -18.01 -2.25
C ARG A 312 13.78 -17.03 -1.35
N ARG A 313 14.67 -16.22 -1.90
CA ARG A 313 15.38 -15.18 -1.15
C ARG A 313 14.45 -14.13 -0.59
N LEU A 314 13.46 -13.67 -1.38
CA LEU A 314 12.56 -12.57 -1.02
C LEU A 314 11.33 -13.04 -0.23
N MET A 315 10.78 -14.20 -0.58
CA MET A 315 9.55 -14.73 0.03
C MET A 315 9.81 -15.79 1.10
N HIS A 316 11.08 -16.17 1.33
CA HIS A 316 11.55 -17.21 2.29
C HIS A 316 11.02 -18.63 2.04
N ILE A 317 10.20 -18.82 1.00
CA ILE A 317 9.64 -20.10 0.55
C ILE A 317 9.82 -20.27 -0.95
N THR A 318 9.67 -21.50 -1.46
CA THR A 318 9.72 -21.73 -2.93
C THR A 318 8.43 -21.31 -3.61
N PRO A 319 8.45 -20.98 -4.93
CA PRO A 319 7.23 -20.64 -5.69
C PRO A 319 6.14 -21.72 -5.59
N LEU A 320 6.52 -23.00 -5.64
CA LEU A 320 5.58 -24.11 -5.53
C LEU A 320 4.99 -24.24 -4.12
N ALA A 321 5.81 -24.04 -3.07
CA ALA A 321 5.34 -24.06 -1.69
C ALA A 321 4.38 -22.87 -1.42
N TYR A 322 4.67 -21.69 -1.99
CA TYR A 322 3.79 -20.52 -1.93
C TYR A 322 2.42 -20.83 -2.54
N ARG A 323 2.37 -21.35 -3.77
CA ARG A 323 1.14 -21.78 -4.44
C ARG A 323 0.34 -22.76 -3.60
N ASN A 324 0.99 -23.81 -3.11
CA ASN A 324 0.33 -24.86 -2.34
C ASN A 324 -0.23 -24.33 -1.00
N GLY A 325 0.41 -23.36 -0.39
CA GLY A 325 -0.08 -22.67 0.80
C GLY A 325 -1.38 -21.90 0.49
N MET A 326 -1.41 -21.13 -0.60
CA MET A 326 -2.59 -20.36 -1.02
C MET A 326 -3.78 -21.24 -1.41
N LEU A 327 -3.54 -22.43 -1.99
CA LEU A 327 -4.60 -23.37 -2.36
C LEU A 327 -5.22 -24.10 -1.15
N ARG A 328 -4.51 -24.21 -0.02
CA ARG A 328 -5.01 -24.82 1.22
C ARG A 328 -5.81 -23.84 2.09
N SER A 329 -5.69 -22.55 1.80
CA SER A 329 -6.37 -21.46 2.51
C SER A 329 -7.67 -21.01 1.81
N ARG A 330 -8.01 -21.65 0.70
CA ARG A 330 -9.29 -21.56 -0.01
C ARG A 330 -10.15 -22.78 0.34
#